data_61dbc0fda03c4c18e97163c501423ac7
#
_entry.id   61dbc0fda03c4c18e97163c501423ac7
#
_cell.length_a   1.000
_cell.length_b   1.000
_cell.length_c   1.000
_cell.angle_alpha   90.00
_cell.angle_beta   90.00
_cell.angle_gamma   90.00
#
_symmetry.space_group_name_H-M   'P 1'
#
loop_
_entity.id
_entity.type
_entity.pdbx_description
1 polymer ?
#
loop_
_entity_poly.entity_id
_entity_poly.type
_entity_poly.pdbx_seq_one_letter_code
_entity_poly.pdbx_strand_id
1 'polypeptide(L)'
;MWVQFFHFWLKLLVGHSVLRRLSVMFVATYGIGMICSATTVHGEGIELNVTAQKAWNTVVNKADAQTERSLLQTYESAGKWISQKEMWEQKIKQLHTANATELVQLRKAISNTDAAKLAALQKSVELTQARYEPLFKLYSSLNKQLSASKALQSKEWSSAIRTQADTLKPLVQLAREDIRAKKLSLAEARKRKNKEGKRLRAMLNGTNAVKKQIQTAKKQVSLSRERYSDALRNFKQTLKKGEPSRVLSSLNSLVSSAERWTVASQHIHTLEQKVSTIYVTVSQEIHNRSK
;
A
#
# COMPACT_ATOMS: atom_id res chain seq x y z
N MET A 1 39.82 -29.78 18.09
CA MET A 1 39.74 -30.29 16.70
C MET A 1 38.34 -30.86 16.34
N TRP A 2 37.34 -30.82 17.20
CA TRP A 2 35.97 -31.34 16.95
C TRP A 2 34.94 -30.26 16.63
N VAL A 3 35.20 -28.99 16.85
CA VAL A 3 34.27 -27.89 16.63
C VAL A 3 34.25 -27.42 15.18
N GLN A 4 35.30 -27.61 14.40
CA GLN A 4 35.35 -27.23 12.97
C GLN A 4 34.66 -28.25 12.04
N PHE A 5 34.51 -29.51 12.45
CA PHE A 5 33.82 -30.53 11.65
C PHE A 5 32.30 -30.39 11.69
N PHE A 6 31.76 -29.86 12.78
CA PHE A 6 30.30 -29.64 12.93
C PHE A 6 29.78 -28.47 12.08
N HIS A 7 30.62 -27.47 11.81
CA HIS A 7 30.24 -26.33 10.98
C HIS A 7 30.24 -26.64 9.46
N PHE A 8 31.00 -27.63 9.04
CA PHE A 8 31.05 -28.04 7.62
C PHE A 8 29.86 -28.93 7.24
N TRP A 9 29.37 -29.75 8.18
CA TRP A 9 28.21 -30.63 7.96
C TRP A 9 26.89 -29.91 7.98
N LEU A 10 26.76 -28.82 8.74
CA LEU A 10 25.55 -28.01 8.77
C LEU A 10 25.32 -27.18 7.49
N LYS A 11 26.38 -26.92 6.72
CA LYS A 11 26.30 -26.23 5.42
C LYS A 11 25.84 -27.10 4.25
N LEU A 12 25.91 -28.41 4.38
CA LEU A 12 25.57 -29.34 3.31
C LEU A 12 24.13 -29.88 3.36
N LEU A 13 23.44 -29.72 4.49
CA LEU A 13 22.10 -30.29 4.71
C LEU A 13 20.94 -29.27 4.58
N VAL A 14 21.24 -27.99 4.46
CA VAL A 14 20.20 -26.98 4.27
C VAL A 14 20.37 -26.35 2.89
N GLY A 15 19.69 -26.95 1.92
CA GLY A 15 19.67 -26.43 0.54
C GLY A 15 19.20 -24.96 0.51
N HIS A 16 19.81 -24.16 -0.38
CA HIS A 16 19.61 -22.72 -0.58
C HIS A 16 18.15 -22.24 -0.75
N SER A 17 17.20 -23.16 -0.81
CA SER A 17 15.76 -22.85 -0.96
C SER A 17 15.04 -22.50 0.34
N VAL A 18 15.54 -22.92 1.51
CA VAL A 18 14.88 -22.68 2.80
C VAL A 18 15.27 -21.32 3.40
N LEU A 19 16.50 -20.87 3.17
CA LEU A 19 16.96 -19.54 3.65
C LEU A 19 16.27 -18.36 2.94
N ARG A 20 15.84 -18.53 1.68
CA ARG A 20 15.08 -17.48 0.97
C ARG A 20 13.62 -17.34 1.42
N ARG A 21 13.05 -18.39 2.02
CA ARG A 21 11.66 -18.35 2.52
C ARG A 21 11.54 -17.79 3.95
N LEU A 22 12.60 -17.82 4.73
CA LEU A 22 12.64 -17.24 6.08
C LEU A 22 12.91 -15.74 6.09
N SER A 23 13.59 -15.19 5.09
CA SER A 23 13.85 -13.73 5.00
C SER A 23 12.60 -12.91 4.64
N VAL A 24 11.59 -13.51 4.03
CA VAL A 24 10.35 -12.79 3.65
C VAL A 24 9.31 -12.78 4.78
N MET A 25 9.38 -13.72 5.72
CA MET A 25 8.46 -13.75 6.88
C MET A 25 8.84 -12.80 8.01
N PHE A 26 10.10 -12.34 8.08
CA PHE A 26 10.56 -11.47 9.18
C PHE A 26 10.27 -9.97 8.97
N VAL A 27 9.91 -9.54 7.75
CA VAL A 27 9.62 -8.13 7.45
C VAL A 27 8.16 -7.75 7.71
N ALA A 28 7.22 -8.72 7.75
CA ALA A 28 5.81 -8.44 7.94
C ALA A 28 5.35 -8.33 9.41
N THR A 29 6.15 -8.81 10.38
CA THR A 29 5.79 -8.78 11.82
C THR A 29 6.51 -7.70 12.62
N TYR A 30 7.49 -6.99 12.04
CA TYR A 30 8.23 -5.92 12.74
C TYR A 30 7.63 -4.51 12.57
N GLY A 31 6.54 -4.37 11.82
CA GLY A 31 5.95 -3.06 11.50
C GLY A 31 4.93 -2.50 12.50
N ILE A 32 4.53 -3.24 13.54
CA ILE A 32 3.45 -2.78 14.45
C ILE A 32 3.91 -2.69 15.92
N GLY A 33 5.11 -3.10 16.26
CA GLY A 33 5.51 -3.33 17.63
C GLY A 33 6.69 -2.55 18.16
N MET A 34 7.05 -1.36 17.71
CA MET A 34 8.03 -0.51 18.38
C MET A 34 7.99 0.93 17.90
N ILE A 35 7.14 1.76 18.47
CA ILE A 35 7.47 3.15 18.85
C ILE A 35 6.57 3.50 20.04
N CYS A 36 6.79 2.84 21.18
CA CYS A 36 6.60 3.47 22.47
C CYS A 36 7.97 3.88 23.01
N SER A 37 8.71 4.67 22.24
CA SER A 37 9.62 5.62 22.86
C SER A 37 8.70 6.69 23.44
N ALA A 38 8.50 6.65 24.74
CA ALA A 38 8.05 7.80 25.50
C ALA A 38 9.11 8.89 25.32
N THR A 39 9.10 9.55 24.17
CA THR A 39 9.62 10.90 24.09
C THR A 39 8.73 11.66 25.04
N THR A 40 9.26 12.01 26.20
CA THR A 40 8.73 13.07 27.03
C THR A 40 8.64 14.28 26.12
N VAL A 41 7.46 14.44 25.48
CA VAL A 41 7.11 15.66 24.79
C VAL A 41 7.06 16.68 25.94
N HIS A 42 8.08 17.47 26.08
CA HIS A 42 8.01 18.72 26.84
C HIS A 42 6.95 19.51 26.07
N GLY A 43 5.71 19.47 26.57
CA GLY A 43 4.62 20.24 26.04
C GLY A 43 5.02 21.70 26.12
N GLU A 44 5.44 22.27 24.99
CA GLU A 44 5.53 23.72 24.87
C GLU A 44 4.10 24.22 25.07
N GLY A 45 3.87 24.87 26.22
CA GLY A 45 2.61 25.52 26.55
C GLY A 45 2.29 26.60 25.51
N ILE A 46 1.24 27.40 25.76
CA ILE A 46 0.93 28.55 24.90
C ILE A 46 2.21 29.39 24.71
N GLU A 47 2.68 29.56 23.48
CA GLU A 47 3.85 30.39 23.18
C GLU A 47 3.56 31.88 23.52
N LEU A 48 3.99 32.29 24.68
CA LEU A 48 3.96 33.68 25.13
C LEU A 48 5.38 34.28 24.97
N ASN A 49 5.47 35.38 24.28
CA ASN A 49 6.71 36.16 24.29
C ASN A 49 6.94 36.76 25.70
N VAL A 50 8.16 37.28 25.96
CA VAL A 50 8.57 37.82 27.28
C VAL A 50 7.57 38.82 27.83
N THR A 51 7.07 39.73 26.98
CA THR A 51 6.09 40.76 27.36
C THR A 51 4.74 40.16 27.78
N ALA A 52 4.24 39.19 27.01
CA ALA A 52 2.99 38.49 27.34
C ALA A 52 3.12 37.63 28.60
N GLN A 53 4.30 37.01 28.82
CA GLN A 53 4.58 36.26 30.05
C GLN A 53 4.61 37.17 31.29
N LYS A 54 5.20 38.35 31.21
CA LYS A 54 5.15 39.34 32.29
C LYS A 54 3.71 39.77 32.57
N ALA A 55 2.93 40.05 31.53
CA ALA A 55 1.54 40.44 31.66
C ALA A 55 0.70 39.31 32.30
N TRP A 56 0.95 38.04 31.90
CA TRP A 56 0.32 36.85 32.51
C TRP A 56 0.59 36.80 34.03
N ASN A 57 1.85 36.88 34.43
CA ASN A 57 2.21 36.83 35.85
C ASN A 57 1.58 37.98 36.64
N THR A 58 1.50 39.17 36.05
CA THR A 58 0.81 40.31 36.68
C THR A 58 -0.70 40.08 36.87
N VAL A 59 -1.34 39.43 35.87
CA VAL A 59 -2.81 39.13 35.93
C VAL A 59 -3.06 38.07 36.99
N VAL A 60 -2.24 37.00 37.03
CA VAL A 60 -2.38 35.91 38.01
C VAL A 60 -2.21 36.46 39.43
N ASN A 61 -1.19 37.31 39.68
CA ASN A 61 -0.93 37.89 40.99
C ASN A 61 -2.00 38.92 41.45
N LYS A 62 -2.78 39.48 40.53
CA LYS A 62 -3.91 40.40 40.83
C LYS A 62 -5.24 39.69 41.05
N ALA A 63 -5.34 38.44 40.67
CA ALA A 63 -6.55 37.65 40.75
C ALA A 63 -6.85 37.27 42.21
N ASP A 64 -8.14 37.13 42.55
CA ASP A 64 -8.53 36.46 43.77
C ASP A 64 -8.19 34.96 43.70
N ALA A 65 -8.08 34.28 44.84
CA ALA A 65 -7.61 32.91 44.94
C ALA A 65 -8.42 31.90 44.10
N GLN A 66 -9.72 32.16 43.82
CA GLN A 66 -10.55 31.29 42.99
C GLN A 66 -10.25 31.53 41.50
N THR A 67 -10.16 32.78 41.09
CA THR A 67 -9.83 33.19 39.71
C THR A 67 -8.40 32.76 39.34
N GLU A 68 -7.45 32.90 40.26
CA GLU A 68 -6.06 32.43 40.08
C GLU A 68 -6.02 30.95 39.78
N ARG A 69 -6.65 30.10 40.59
CA ARG A 69 -6.72 28.66 40.36
C ARG A 69 -7.33 28.34 39.00
N SER A 70 -8.40 29.01 38.63
CA SER A 70 -9.08 28.82 37.35
C SER A 70 -8.19 29.23 36.18
N LEU A 71 -7.43 30.31 36.26
CA LEU A 71 -6.48 30.78 35.25
C LEU A 71 -5.39 29.73 35.05
N LEU A 72 -4.77 29.23 36.12
CA LEU A 72 -3.68 28.27 36.05
C LEU A 72 -4.16 26.92 35.46
N GLN A 73 -5.29 26.39 35.92
CA GLN A 73 -5.88 25.16 35.37
C GLN A 73 -6.25 25.26 33.90
N THR A 74 -6.85 26.41 33.53
CA THR A 74 -7.24 26.62 32.12
C THR A 74 -6.02 26.78 31.21
N TYR A 75 -4.95 27.45 31.71
CA TYR A 75 -3.69 27.58 30.98
C TYR A 75 -3.01 26.22 30.76
N GLU A 76 -2.97 25.38 31.78
CA GLU A 76 -2.46 24.02 31.67
C GLU A 76 -3.29 23.19 30.68
N SER A 77 -4.60 23.31 30.72
CA SER A 77 -5.51 22.65 29.77
C SER A 77 -5.26 23.07 28.34
N ALA A 78 -5.00 24.36 28.09
CA ALA A 78 -4.63 24.85 26.75
C ALA A 78 -3.31 24.21 26.26
N GLY A 79 -2.29 24.13 27.13
CA GLY A 79 -1.03 23.45 26.81
C GLY A 79 -1.21 21.98 26.46
N LYS A 80 -2.05 21.25 27.24
CA LYS A 80 -2.38 19.85 26.97
C LYS A 80 -3.02 19.66 25.57
N TRP A 81 -3.97 20.51 25.21
CA TRP A 81 -4.61 20.42 23.90
C TRP A 81 -3.65 20.72 22.75
N ILE A 82 -2.75 21.70 22.91
CA ILE A 82 -1.73 22.03 21.91
C ILE A 82 -0.78 20.84 21.71
N SER A 83 -0.26 20.24 22.79
CA SER A 83 0.61 19.07 22.71
C SER A 83 -0.08 17.87 22.08
N GLN A 84 -1.35 17.63 22.40
CA GLN A 84 -2.13 16.58 21.76
C GLN A 84 -2.31 16.84 20.26
N LYS A 85 -2.59 18.07 19.86
CA LYS A 85 -2.69 18.47 18.45
C LYS A 85 -1.41 18.14 17.69
N GLU A 86 -0.25 18.48 18.22
CA GLU A 86 1.06 18.20 17.61
C GLU A 86 1.33 16.70 17.47
N MET A 87 1.00 15.93 18.51
CA MET A 87 1.08 14.48 18.45
C MET A 87 0.20 13.90 17.32
N TRP A 88 -1.02 14.40 17.15
CA TRP A 88 -1.92 13.94 16.09
C TRP A 88 -1.40 14.33 14.70
N GLU A 89 -0.87 15.54 14.54
CA GLU A 89 -0.26 15.96 13.26
C GLU A 89 0.92 15.09 12.85
N GLN A 90 1.78 14.71 13.80
CA GLN A 90 2.88 13.78 13.56
C GLN A 90 2.37 12.39 13.16
N LYS A 91 1.39 11.83 13.90
CA LYS A 91 0.77 10.54 13.57
C LYS A 91 0.11 10.54 12.20
N ILE A 92 -0.59 11.62 11.85
CA ILE A 92 -1.20 11.78 10.52
C ILE A 92 -0.12 11.75 9.43
N LYS A 93 0.96 12.51 9.59
CA LYS A 93 2.06 12.58 8.63
C LYS A 93 2.70 11.22 8.42
N GLN A 94 3.00 10.49 9.51
CA GLN A 94 3.58 9.14 9.45
C GLN A 94 2.64 8.16 8.73
N LEU A 95 1.38 8.11 9.13
CA LEU A 95 0.40 7.19 8.55
C LEU A 95 0.09 7.51 7.08
N HIS A 96 -0.01 8.79 6.73
CA HIS A 96 -0.18 9.22 5.34
C HIS A 96 0.98 8.79 4.43
N THR A 97 2.22 8.94 4.90
CA THR A 97 3.42 8.50 4.18
C THR A 97 3.45 6.98 4.03
N ALA A 98 3.13 6.24 5.09
CA ALA A 98 3.01 4.78 5.05
C ALA A 98 1.94 4.32 4.04
N ASN A 99 0.75 4.92 4.08
CA ASN A 99 -0.32 4.65 3.14
C ASN A 99 0.08 4.94 1.68
N ALA A 100 0.82 6.02 1.44
CA ALA A 100 1.30 6.35 0.09
C ALA A 100 2.29 5.29 -0.44
N THR A 101 3.22 4.85 0.40
CA THR A 101 4.20 3.79 0.07
C THR A 101 3.49 2.47 -0.20
N GLU A 102 2.58 2.06 0.69
CA GLU A 102 1.81 0.82 0.56
C GLU A 102 0.99 0.78 -0.73
N LEU A 103 0.36 1.89 -1.11
CA LEU A 103 -0.38 1.97 -2.37
C LEU A 103 0.49 1.67 -3.59
N VAL A 104 1.73 2.18 -3.62
CA VAL A 104 2.68 1.91 -4.71
C VAL A 104 3.04 0.43 -4.74
N GLN A 105 3.32 -0.17 -3.58
CA GLN A 105 3.64 -1.59 -3.47
C GLN A 105 2.49 -2.48 -3.91
N LEU A 106 1.26 -2.19 -3.48
CA LEU A 106 0.06 -2.93 -3.87
C LEU A 106 -0.20 -2.85 -5.38
N ARG A 107 -0.05 -1.68 -5.99
CA ARG A 107 -0.20 -1.53 -7.45
C ARG A 107 0.83 -2.39 -8.21
N LYS A 108 2.07 -2.43 -7.76
CA LYS A 108 3.13 -3.29 -8.31
C LYS A 108 2.81 -4.77 -8.10
N ALA A 109 2.37 -5.16 -6.91
CA ALA A 109 1.98 -6.53 -6.60
C ALA A 109 0.81 -7.01 -7.49
N ILE A 110 -0.24 -6.19 -7.65
CA ILE A 110 -1.37 -6.48 -8.55
C ILE A 110 -0.90 -6.66 -10.01
N SER A 111 0.02 -5.82 -10.48
CA SER A 111 0.57 -5.95 -11.84
C SER A 111 1.33 -7.25 -12.03
N ASN A 112 2.07 -7.68 -11.01
CA ASN A 112 2.93 -8.85 -11.04
C ASN A 112 2.21 -10.16 -10.66
N THR A 113 0.93 -10.10 -10.26
CA THR A 113 0.14 -11.30 -9.95
C THR A 113 0.18 -12.26 -11.13
N ASP A 114 0.43 -13.55 -10.87
CA ASP A 114 0.53 -14.62 -11.86
C ASP A 114 1.61 -14.42 -12.97
N ALA A 115 2.53 -13.48 -12.84
CA ALA A 115 3.53 -13.21 -13.89
C ALA A 115 4.42 -14.44 -14.18
N ALA A 116 4.91 -15.10 -13.14
CA ALA A 116 5.73 -16.31 -13.29
C ALA A 116 4.95 -17.47 -13.94
N LYS A 117 3.69 -17.65 -13.53
CA LYS A 117 2.78 -18.67 -14.12
C LYS A 117 2.53 -18.41 -15.60
N LEU A 118 2.26 -17.16 -15.97
CA LEU A 118 2.06 -16.80 -17.38
C LEU A 118 3.32 -16.97 -18.21
N ALA A 119 4.49 -16.63 -17.67
CA ALA A 119 5.78 -16.85 -18.33
C ALA A 119 6.04 -18.34 -18.56
N ALA A 120 5.74 -19.19 -17.56
CA ALA A 120 5.89 -20.65 -17.71
C ALA A 120 4.93 -21.22 -18.76
N LEU A 121 3.67 -20.78 -18.80
CA LEU A 121 2.71 -21.20 -19.80
C LEU A 121 3.09 -20.72 -21.20
N GLN A 122 3.58 -19.48 -21.33
CA GLN A 122 4.08 -18.94 -22.60
C GLN A 122 5.25 -19.79 -23.13
N LYS A 123 6.23 -20.07 -22.27
CA LYS A 123 7.36 -20.93 -22.60
C LYS A 123 6.93 -22.35 -23.00
N SER A 124 5.92 -22.90 -22.32
CA SER A 124 5.34 -24.22 -22.68
C SER A 124 4.74 -24.21 -24.08
N VAL A 125 4.02 -23.15 -24.48
CA VAL A 125 3.50 -23.00 -25.84
C VAL A 125 4.65 -22.96 -26.86
N GLU A 126 5.68 -22.16 -26.61
CA GLU A 126 6.83 -22.00 -27.50
C GLU A 126 7.60 -23.32 -27.68
N LEU A 127 7.88 -24.03 -26.58
CA LEU A 127 8.54 -25.34 -26.62
C LEU A 127 7.71 -26.39 -27.35
N THR A 128 6.39 -26.39 -27.17
CA THR A 128 5.50 -27.32 -27.88
C THR A 128 5.47 -27.01 -29.38
N GLN A 129 5.41 -25.75 -29.77
CA GLN A 129 5.48 -25.34 -31.19
C GLN A 129 6.81 -25.74 -31.82
N ALA A 130 7.94 -25.47 -31.16
CA ALA A 130 9.26 -25.83 -31.64
C ALA A 130 9.44 -27.36 -31.80
N ARG A 131 8.88 -28.16 -30.88
CA ARG A 131 8.90 -29.64 -30.94
C ARG A 131 8.21 -30.15 -32.22
N TYR A 132 7.10 -29.58 -32.61
CA TYR A 132 6.32 -30.05 -33.74
C TYR A 132 6.65 -29.35 -35.06
N GLU A 133 7.50 -28.36 -35.06
CA GLU A 133 7.90 -27.60 -36.26
C GLU A 133 8.49 -28.52 -37.34
N PRO A 134 9.42 -29.48 -37.05
CA PRO A 134 9.96 -30.42 -38.04
C PRO A 134 8.86 -31.29 -38.68
N LEU A 135 7.88 -31.78 -37.89
CA LEU A 135 6.76 -32.54 -38.39
C LEU A 135 5.87 -31.72 -39.37
N PHE A 136 5.61 -30.48 -39.05
CA PHE A 136 4.84 -29.60 -39.94
C PHE A 136 5.59 -29.27 -41.22
N LYS A 137 6.91 -29.04 -41.13
CA LYS A 137 7.77 -28.83 -42.33
C LYS A 137 7.77 -30.06 -43.24
N LEU A 138 7.93 -31.25 -42.66
CA LEU A 138 7.90 -32.51 -43.42
C LEU A 138 6.56 -32.71 -44.10
N TYR A 139 5.44 -32.56 -43.35
CA TYR A 139 4.09 -32.71 -43.91
C TYR A 139 3.80 -31.66 -45.01
N SER A 140 4.25 -30.41 -44.83
CA SER A 140 4.15 -29.38 -45.85
C SER A 140 4.95 -29.73 -47.13
N SER A 141 6.16 -30.24 -46.95
CA SER A 141 7.01 -30.69 -48.07
C SER A 141 6.36 -31.83 -48.88
N LEU A 142 5.83 -32.85 -48.17
CA LEU A 142 5.11 -33.95 -48.83
C LEU A 142 3.90 -33.47 -49.61
N ASN A 143 3.13 -32.52 -49.07
CA ASN A 143 1.98 -31.94 -49.78
C ASN A 143 2.43 -31.15 -51.05
N LYS A 144 3.56 -30.44 -50.99
CA LYS A 144 4.14 -29.77 -52.18
C LYS A 144 4.58 -30.78 -53.23
N GLN A 145 5.26 -31.84 -52.83
CA GLN A 145 5.71 -32.93 -53.73
C GLN A 145 4.52 -33.64 -54.35
N LEU A 146 3.42 -33.88 -53.57
CA LEU A 146 2.19 -34.44 -54.09
C LEU A 146 1.53 -33.57 -55.14
N SER A 147 1.59 -32.26 -54.96
CA SER A 147 1.06 -31.30 -55.97
C SER A 147 1.93 -31.34 -57.26
N ALA A 148 3.26 -31.40 -57.13
CA ALA A 148 4.18 -31.50 -58.25
C ALA A 148 4.02 -32.83 -58.99
N SER A 149 3.89 -33.97 -58.30
CA SER A 149 3.72 -35.29 -58.93
C SER A 149 2.42 -35.41 -59.73
N LYS A 150 1.36 -34.73 -59.27
CA LYS A 150 0.09 -34.65 -60.00
C LYS A 150 0.23 -33.83 -61.28
N ALA A 151 0.97 -32.72 -61.24
CA ALA A 151 1.25 -31.90 -62.43
C ALA A 151 2.07 -32.66 -63.49
N LEU A 152 2.94 -33.59 -63.06
CA LEU A 152 3.74 -34.46 -63.94
C LEU A 152 2.97 -35.74 -64.35
N GLN A 153 1.72 -35.91 -63.98
CA GLN A 153 0.86 -37.07 -64.29
C GLN A 153 1.41 -38.42 -63.87
N SER A 154 2.39 -38.48 -62.94
CA SER A 154 2.98 -39.73 -62.45
C SER A 154 2.09 -40.34 -61.35
N LYS A 155 1.32 -41.39 -61.73
CA LYS A 155 0.41 -42.08 -60.78
C LYS A 155 1.13 -42.81 -59.67
N GLU A 156 2.21 -43.50 -59.98
CA GLU A 156 3.02 -44.30 -59.00
C GLU A 156 3.66 -43.40 -57.94
N TRP A 157 4.30 -42.30 -58.40
CA TRP A 157 4.92 -41.34 -57.53
C TRP A 157 3.88 -40.60 -56.63
N SER A 158 2.76 -40.21 -57.23
CA SER A 158 1.63 -39.59 -56.47
C SER A 158 1.07 -40.54 -55.41
N SER A 159 0.95 -41.84 -55.71
CA SER A 159 0.45 -42.84 -54.77
C SER A 159 1.40 -43.03 -53.56
N ALA A 160 2.73 -43.13 -53.83
CA ALA A 160 3.73 -43.29 -52.80
C ALA A 160 3.78 -42.09 -51.85
N ILE A 161 3.77 -40.85 -52.39
CA ILE A 161 3.77 -39.63 -51.55
C ILE A 161 2.44 -39.50 -50.76
N ARG A 162 1.32 -39.83 -51.35
CA ARG A 162 0.04 -39.83 -50.67
C ARG A 162 0.03 -40.75 -49.48
N THR A 163 0.53 -41.97 -49.62
CA THR A 163 0.62 -42.92 -48.51
C THR A 163 1.46 -42.34 -47.34
N GLN A 164 2.62 -41.72 -47.65
CA GLN A 164 3.43 -41.07 -46.63
C GLN A 164 2.71 -39.89 -45.95
N ALA A 165 2.05 -39.04 -46.74
CA ALA A 165 1.31 -37.91 -46.19
C ALA A 165 0.13 -38.37 -45.33
N ASP A 166 -0.60 -39.39 -45.74
CA ASP A 166 -1.73 -39.98 -45.00
C ASP A 166 -1.30 -40.62 -43.67
N THR A 167 -0.08 -41.25 -43.63
CA THR A 167 0.51 -41.76 -42.39
C THR A 167 0.85 -40.65 -41.41
N LEU A 168 1.32 -39.50 -41.88
CA LEU A 168 1.66 -38.37 -41.01
C LEU A 168 0.43 -37.52 -40.56
N LYS A 169 -0.66 -37.58 -41.31
CA LYS A 169 -1.86 -36.76 -41.07
C LYS A 169 -2.41 -36.89 -39.64
N PRO A 170 -2.55 -38.08 -39.03
CA PRO A 170 -3.00 -38.22 -37.63
C PRO A 170 -2.03 -37.56 -36.65
N LEU A 171 -0.72 -37.69 -36.87
CA LEU A 171 0.31 -37.08 -36.02
C LEU A 171 0.26 -35.55 -36.09
N VAL A 172 0.04 -35.00 -37.29
CA VAL A 172 -0.12 -33.57 -37.50
C VAL A 172 -1.38 -33.05 -36.82
N GLN A 173 -2.46 -33.81 -36.84
CA GLN A 173 -3.70 -33.44 -36.10
C GLN A 173 -3.45 -33.41 -34.59
N LEU A 174 -2.84 -34.47 -34.04
CA LEU A 174 -2.48 -34.55 -32.61
C LEU A 174 -1.58 -33.38 -32.20
N ALA A 175 -0.55 -33.05 -33.01
CA ALA A 175 0.33 -31.91 -32.78
C ALA A 175 -0.42 -30.58 -32.75
N ARG A 176 -1.37 -30.38 -33.65
CA ARG A 176 -2.21 -29.17 -33.69
C ARG A 176 -3.12 -29.06 -32.45
N GLU A 177 -3.69 -30.19 -32.02
CA GLU A 177 -4.53 -30.22 -30.83
C GLU A 177 -3.73 -29.93 -29.55
N ASP A 178 -2.51 -30.49 -29.41
CA ASP A 178 -1.66 -30.19 -28.24
C ASP A 178 -1.28 -28.70 -28.22
N ILE A 179 -0.84 -28.13 -29.34
CA ILE A 179 -0.55 -26.70 -29.43
C ILE A 179 -1.79 -25.85 -29.09
N ARG A 180 -2.96 -26.24 -29.59
CA ARG A 180 -4.23 -25.54 -29.32
C ARG A 180 -4.59 -25.60 -27.83
N ALA A 181 -4.44 -26.77 -27.19
CA ALA A 181 -4.70 -26.93 -25.77
C ALA A 181 -3.76 -26.06 -24.91
N LYS A 182 -2.44 -26.00 -25.25
CA LYS A 182 -1.49 -25.13 -24.55
C LYS A 182 -1.83 -23.64 -24.73
N LYS A 183 -2.17 -23.22 -25.96
CA LYS A 183 -2.61 -21.83 -26.23
C LYS A 183 -3.88 -21.48 -25.48
N LEU A 184 -4.86 -22.37 -25.41
CA LEU A 184 -6.11 -22.17 -24.66
C LEU A 184 -5.82 -22.00 -23.18
N SER A 185 -5.00 -22.87 -22.59
CA SER A 185 -4.58 -22.77 -21.18
C SER A 185 -3.91 -21.42 -20.87
N LEU A 186 -3.03 -20.91 -21.76
CA LEU A 186 -2.44 -19.60 -21.62
C LEU A 186 -3.48 -18.48 -21.71
N ALA A 187 -4.41 -18.56 -22.66
CA ALA A 187 -5.46 -17.54 -22.85
C ALA A 187 -6.39 -17.47 -21.61
N GLU A 188 -6.77 -18.62 -21.05
CA GLU A 188 -7.57 -18.67 -19.83
C GLU A 188 -6.82 -18.11 -18.62
N ALA A 189 -5.53 -18.42 -18.47
CA ALA A 189 -4.71 -17.87 -17.41
C ALA A 189 -4.61 -16.32 -17.53
N ARG A 190 -4.45 -15.78 -18.73
CA ARG A 190 -4.48 -14.33 -18.99
C ARG A 190 -5.83 -13.71 -18.64
N LYS A 191 -6.94 -14.36 -19.01
CA LYS A 191 -8.29 -13.91 -18.68
C LYS A 191 -8.51 -13.87 -17.17
N ARG A 192 -8.09 -14.92 -16.45
CA ARG A 192 -8.15 -14.97 -14.96
C ARG A 192 -7.33 -13.85 -14.32
N LYS A 193 -6.06 -13.65 -14.75
CA LYS A 193 -5.23 -12.54 -14.27
C LYS A 193 -5.92 -11.17 -14.46
N ASN A 194 -6.47 -10.93 -15.66
CA ASN A 194 -7.11 -9.66 -15.97
C ASN A 194 -8.37 -9.41 -15.13
N LYS A 195 -9.21 -10.44 -14.96
CA LYS A 195 -10.42 -10.37 -14.12
C LYS A 195 -10.05 -10.02 -12.67
N GLU A 196 -9.05 -10.69 -12.14
CA GLU A 196 -8.62 -10.50 -10.79
C GLU A 196 -7.91 -9.17 -10.55
N GLY A 197 -7.05 -8.78 -11.47
CA GLY A 197 -6.44 -7.46 -11.42
C GLY A 197 -7.47 -6.31 -11.45
N LYS A 198 -8.57 -6.49 -12.20
CA LYS A 198 -9.70 -5.55 -12.15
C LYS A 198 -10.39 -5.54 -10.78
N ARG A 199 -10.63 -6.72 -10.18
CA ARG A 199 -11.24 -6.86 -8.83
C ARG A 199 -10.40 -6.17 -7.78
N LEU A 200 -9.10 -6.46 -7.72
CA LEU A 200 -8.19 -5.88 -6.74
C LEU A 200 -8.06 -4.35 -6.89
N ARG A 201 -8.02 -3.84 -8.14
CA ARG A 201 -8.02 -2.39 -8.38
C ARG A 201 -9.35 -1.74 -7.96
N ALA A 202 -10.48 -2.41 -8.16
CA ALA A 202 -11.78 -1.93 -7.68
C ALA A 202 -11.81 -1.82 -6.16
N MET A 203 -11.22 -2.78 -5.43
CA MET A 203 -11.08 -2.70 -3.97
C MET A 203 -10.22 -1.50 -3.56
N LEU A 204 -9.07 -1.26 -4.23
CA LEU A 204 -8.26 -0.07 -4.00
C LEU A 204 -9.02 1.24 -4.26
N ASN A 205 -9.88 1.27 -5.26
CA ASN A 205 -10.71 2.44 -5.57
C ASN A 205 -11.71 2.78 -4.46
N GLY A 206 -12.03 1.82 -3.56
CA GLY A 206 -12.80 2.08 -2.35
C GLY A 206 -12.18 3.16 -1.46
N THR A 207 -10.86 3.37 -1.55
CA THR A 207 -10.19 4.46 -0.83
C THR A 207 -10.55 5.85 -1.34
N ASN A 208 -11.08 6.01 -2.55
CA ASN A 208 -11.35 7.32 -3.15
C ASN A 208 -12.40 8.12 -2.37
N ALA A 209 -13.43 7.44 -1.86
CA ALA A 209 -14.44 8.07 -1.01
C ALA A 209 -13.82 8.59 0.30
N VAL A 210 -12.98 7.77 0.95
CA VAL A 210 -12.28 8.16 2.18
C VAL A 210 -11.31 9.32 1.93
N LYS A 211 -10.59 9.32 0.80
CA LYS A 211 -9.71 10.44 0.43
C LYS A 211 -10.46 11.75 0.22
N LYS A 212 -11.67 11.72 -0.34
CA LYS A 212 -12.53 12.91 -0.41
C LYS A 212 -12.92 13.39 1.00
N GLN A 213 -13.25 12.47 1.91
CA GLN A 213 -13.53 12.82 3.31
C GLN A 213 -12.30 13.45 3.98
N ILE A 214 -11.09 12.92 3.74
CA ILE A 214 -9.84 13.51 4.24
C ILE A 214 -9.66 14.94 3.73
N GLN A 215 -9.95 15.21 2.46
CA GLN A 215 -9.87 16.58 1.92
C GLN A 215 -10.85 17.52 2.60
N THR A 216 -12.08 17.10 2.86
CA THR A 216 -13.07 17.87 3.60
C THR A 216 -12.62 18.10 5.06
N ALA A 217 -12.11 17.06 5.73
CA ALA A 217 -11.58 17.17 7.08
C ALA A 217 -10.37 18.13 7.16
N LYS A 218 -9.48 18.15 6.16
CA LYS A 218 -8.37 19.12 6.07
C LYS A 218 -8.87 20.56 6.01
N LYS A 219 -9.96 20.85 5.29
CA LYS A 219 -10.58 22.18 5.29
C LYS A 219 -11.09 22.55 6.68
N GLN A 220 -11.71 21.60 7.39
CA GLN A 220 -12.19 21.81 8.76
C GLN A 220 -11.02 22.08 9.72
N VAL A 221 -9.89 21.39 9.57
CA VAL A 221 -8.67 21.66 10.35
C VAL A 221 -8.16 23.07 10.07
N SER A 222 -8.14 23.53 8.80
CA SER A 222 -7.74 24.90 8.44
C SER A 222 -8.62 25.95 9.15
N LEU A 223 -9.93 25.79 9.10
CA LEU A 223 -10.87 26.68 9.79
C LEU A 223 -10.68 26.68 11.32
N SER A 224 -10.41 25.50 11.90
CA SER A 224 -10.16 25.38 13.34
C SER A 224 -8.85 26.07 13.73
N ARG A 225 -7.81 25.98 12.89
CA ARG A 225 -6.54 26.70 13.05
C ARG A 225 -6.71 28.20 13.01
N GLU A 226 -7.51 28.73 12.10
CA GLU A 226 -7.81 30.16 12.00
C GLU A 226 -8.49 30.64 13.29
N ARG A 227 -9.53 29.93 13.75
CA ARG A 227 -10.24 30.24 15.00
C ARG A 227 -9.32 30.21 16.22
N TYR A 228 -8.40 29.25 16.29
CA TYR A 228 -7.38 29.19 17.32
C TYR A 228 -6.45 30.41 17.26
N SER A 229 -6.00 30.78 16.07
CA SER A 229 -5.15 31.96 15.87
C SER A 229 -5.84 33.26 16.34
N ASP A 230 -7.14 33.41 16.04
CA ASP A 230 -7.92 34.56 16.46
C ASP A 230 -8.16 34.58 17.99
N ALA A 231 -8.44 33.39 18.57
CA ALA A 231 -8.58 33.27 20.02
C ALA A 231 -7.26 33.56 20.74
N LEU A 232 -6.13 33.13 20.20
CA LEU A 232 -4.79 33.43 20.73
C LEU A 232 -4.47 34.93 20.65
N ARG A 233 -4.84 35.59 19.56
CA ARG A 233 -4.70 37.05 19.40
C ARG A 233 -5.52 37.78 20.42
N ASN A 234 -6.78 37.40 20.60
CA ASN A 234 -7.70 37.99 21.60
C ASN A 234 -7.15 37.78 23.03
N PHE A 235 -6.69 36.57 23.36
CA PHE A 235 -6.07 36.28 24.65
C PHE A 235 -4.85 37.19 24.91
N LYS A 236 -3.95 37.34 23.94
CA LYS A 236 -2.79 38.24 24.07
C LYS A 236 -3.21 39.71 24.20
N GLN A 237 -4.33 40.14 23.64
CA GLN A 237 -4.87 41.50 23.80
C GLN A 237 -5.47 41.71 25.19
N THR A 238 -6.22 40.73 25.72
CA THR A 238 -6.82 40.83 27.06
C THR A 238 -5.76 40.80 28.16
N LEU A 239 -4.68 40.06 27.98
CA LEU A 239 -3.52 40.09 28.88
C LEU A 239 -2.94 41.51 29.04
N LYS A 240 -2.85 42.29 27.94
CA LYS A 240 -2.35 43.68 28.01
C LYS A 240 -3.26 44.58 28.82
N LYS A 241 -4.56 44.30 28.89
CA LYS A 241 -5.54 45.07 29.69
C LYS A 241 -5.48 44.73 31.18
N GLY A 242 -4.95 43.56 31.53
CA GLY A 242 -4.63 43.18 32.90
C GLY A 242 -5.82 42.89 33.80
N GLU A 243 -7.02 42.62 33.25
CA GLU A 243 -8.24 42.30 33.99
C GLU A 243 -8.46 40.80 34.08
N PRO A 244 -8.32 40.15 35.30
CA PRO A 244 -8.31 38.71 35.45
C PRO A 244 -9.52 37.98 34.90
N SER A 245 -10.75 38.50 35.12
CA SER A 245 -12.00 37.88 34.64
C SER A 245 -12.11 37.83 33.11
N ARG A 246 -11.67 38.89 32.43
CA ARG A 246 -11.62 38.96 30.96
C ARG A 246 -10.54 38.05 30.38
N VAL A 247 -9.38 37.98 31.04
CA VAL A 247 -8.29 37.08 30.66
C VAL A 247 -8.77 35.64 30.78
N LEU A 248 -9.43 35.24 31.87
CA LEU A 248 -10.00 33.91 32.04
C LEU A 248 -11.01 33.57 30.94
N SER A 249 -11.93 34.51 30.62
CA SER A 249 -12.90 34.31 29.53
C SER A 249 -12.23 34.09 28.16
N SER A 250 -11.21 34.90 27.83
CA SER A 250 -10.49 34.76 26.57
C SER A 250 -9.62 33.49 26.54
N LEU A 251 -9.08 33.06 27.67
CA LEU A 251 -8.32 31.80 27.81
C LEU A 251 -9.24 30.59 27.64
N ASN A 252 -10.45 30.59 28.19
CA ASN A 252 -11.48 29.56 27.94
C ASN A 252 -11.83 29.44 26.46
N SER A 253 -11.93 30.57 25.76
CA SER A 253 -12.15 30.59 24.30
C SER A 253 -10.97 29.99 23.53
N LEU A 254 -9.77 30.24 23.99
CA LEU A 254 -8.55 29.65 23.41
C LEU A 254 -8.52 28.12 23.60
N VAL A 255 -8.82 27.64 24.81
CA VAL A 255 -8.94 26.21 25.12
C VAL A 255 -9.94 25.52 24.20
N SER A 256 -11.15 26.08 24.11
CA SER A 256 -12.19 25.52 23.24
C SER A 256 -11.79 25.49 21.77
N SER A 257 -11.00 26.48 21.31
CA SER A 257 -10.49 26.51 19.95
C SER A 257 -9.37 25.48 19.72
N ALA A 258 -8.48 25.29 20.70
CA ALA A 258 -7.43 24.27 20.67
C ALA A 258 -8.02 22.85 20.68
N GLU A 259 -9.02 22.61 21.50
CA GLU A 259 -9.77 21.35 21.54
C GLU A 259 -10.38 21.02 20.17
N ARG A 260 -11.14 21.97 19.59
CA ARG A 260 -11.76 21.78 18.27
C ARG A 260 -10.73 21.49 17.18
N TRP A 261 -9.58 22.15 17.22
CA TRP A 261 -8.49 21.87 16.27
C TRP A 261 -7.92 20.47 16.48
N THR A 262 -7.70 20.06 17.73
CA THR A 262 -7.20 18.73 18.08
C THR A 262 -8.17 17.64 17.62
N VAL A 263 -9.46 17.77 17.91
CA VAL A 263 -10.50 16.81 17.49
C VAL A 263 -10.60 16.73 15.97
N ALA A 264 -10.51 17.85 15.26
CA ALA A 264 -10.50 17.86 13.80
C ALA A 264 -9.27 17.13 13.24
N SER A 265 -8.10 17.28 13.85
CA SER A 265 -6.88 16.54 13.47
C SER A 265 -7.02 15.05 13.75
N GLN A 266 -7.53 14.66 14.91
CA GLN A 266 -7.81 13.26 15.25
C GLN A 266 -8.75 12.60 14.24
N HIS A 267 -9.74 13.33 13.74
CA HIS A 267 -10.65 12.83 12.70
C HIS A 267 -9.89 12.47 11.40
N ILE A 268 -8.92 13.28 10.96
CA ILE A 268 -8.08 12.96 9.80
C ILE A 268 -7.30 11.66 10.04
N HIS A 269 -6.71 11.49 11.24
CA HIS A 269 -6.00 10.27 11.59
C HIS A 269 -6.90 9.03 11.46
N THR A 270 -8.14 9.09 11.97
CA THR A 270 -9.12 8.00 11.85
C THR A 270 -9.44 7.68 10.38
N LEU A 271 -9.54 8.70 9.52
CA LEU A 271 -9.76 8.49 8.08
C LEU A 271 -8.54 7.85 7.40
N GLU A 272 -7.33 8.26 7.75
CA GLU A 272 -6.10 7.63 7.26
C GLU A 272 -5.99 6.16 7.71
N GLN A 273 -6.44 5.83 8.93
CA GLN A 273 -6.55 4.45 9.39
C GLN A 273 -7.53 3.62 8.54
N LYS A 274 -8.66 4.20 8.14
CA LYS A 274 -9.60 3.53 7.22
C LYS A 274 -8.95 3.23 5.87
N VAL A 275 -8.13 4.13 5.34
CA VAL A 275 -7.34 3.89 4.12
C VAL A 275 -6.38 2.72 4.34
N SER A 276 -5.63 2.71 5.44
CA SER A 276 -4.72 1.62 5.79
C SER A 276 -5.44 0.27 5.87
N THR A 277 -6.62 0.20 6.51
CA THR A 277 -7.42 -1.03 6.60
C THR A 277 -7.77 -1.58 5.22
N ILE A 278 -8.18 -0.73 4.27
CA ILE A 278 -8.45 -1.16 2.90
C ILE A 278 -7.20 -1.74 2.24
N TYR A 279 -6.03 -1.12 2.43
CA TYR A 279 -4.77 -1.61 1.87
C TYR A 279 -4.36 -2.95 2.45
N VAL A 280 -4.50 -3.13 3.77
CA VAL A 280 -4.26 -4.43 4.44
C VAL A 280 -5.16 -5.52 3.87
N THR A 281 -6.45 -5.24 3.68
CA THR A 281 -7.39 -6.20 3.07
C THR A 281 -6.95 -6.60 1.66
N VAL A 282 -6.56 -5.64 0.82
CA VAL A 282 -6.06 -5.93 -0.55
C VAL A 282 -4.76 -6.73 -0.50
N SER A 283 -3.84 -6.42 0.41
CA SER A 283 -2.58 -7.15 0.60
C SER A 283 -2.84 -8.61 0.97
N GLN A 284 -3.77 -8.86 1.89
CA GLN A 284 -4.19 -10.21 2.29
C GLN A 284 -4.79 -11.00 1.11
N GLU A 285 -5.64 -10.37 0.31
CA GLU A 285 -6.23 -10.98 -0.90
C GLU A 285 -5.15 -11.39 -1.91
N ILE A 286 -4.12 -10.57 -2.12
CA ILE A 286 -2.99 -10.90 -2.99
C ILE A 286 -2.19 -12.07 -2.41
N HIS A 287 -1.93 -12.08 -1.11
CA HIS A 287 -1.15 -13.12 -0.44
C HIS A 287 -1.86 -14.47 -0.47
N ASN A 288 -3.15 -14.52 -0.19
CA ASN A 288 -3.95 -15.75 -0.19
C ASN A 288 -3.97 -16.46 -1.55
N ARG A 289 -3.74 -15.73 -2.64
CA ARG A 289 -3.64 -16.29 -4.00
C ARG A 289 -2.26 -16.81 -4.36
N SER A 290 -1.25 -16.36 -3.64
CA SER A 290 0.13 -16.79 -3.91
C SER A 290 0.44 -18.17 -3.32
N LYS A 291 -0.47 -18.67 -2.49
CA LYS A 291 -0.46 -20.03 -1.94
C LYS A 291 -1.24 -20.98 -2.84
#